data_0447c768c34bff3d4e67afff81121596
#
_entry.id   0447c768c34bff3d4e67afff81121596
#
_cell.length_a   1.000
_cell.length_b   1.000
_cell.length_c   1.000
_cell.angle_alpha   90.00
_cell.angle_beta   90.00
_cell.angle_gamma   90.00
#
_symmetry.space_group_name_H-M   'P 1'
#
loop_
_entity.id
_entity.type
_entity.pdbx_description
1 polymer ?
#
loop_
_entity_poly.entity_id
_entity_poly.type
_entity_poly.pdbx_seq_one_letter_code
_entity_poly.pdbx_strand_id
1 'polypeptide(L)'
;CKPKGIVQVIHGFGEHSRRYFHMIVKFMDAGYIVAADDHVGHGKTAMYNDTWGDWGDAGFHTMMEDEHKLKEIVSKMYPDLPYFMFGHSMGSFITRDFAAKYGEELAGITICGTAGHFRGATEAESALLAAVAEGKGKESDPSFTADLMGWMCERCGNISIGNEWICSDPYVQRDHAEDPFDAFTRPTTNQSLLYFVQMM
;
A
#
# COMPACT_ATOMS: atom_id res chain seq x y z
N CYS A 1 -25.40 19.44 -2.23
CA CYS A 1 -26.00 18.14 -2.60
C CYS A 1 -25.69 17.13 -1.49
N LYS A 2 -26.58 16.14 -1.26
CA LYS A 2 -26.30 15.02 -0.34
C LYS A 2 -25.24 14.13 -0.97
N PRO A 3 -24.19 13.72 -0.23
CA PRO A 3 -23.19 12.79 -0.75
C PRO A 3 -23.81 11.46 -1.18
N LYS A 4 -23.24 10.82 -2.20
CA LYS A 4 -23.71 9.54 -2.74
C LYS A 4 -23.19 8.34 -1.96
N GLY A 5 -22.06 8.49 -1.29
CA GLY A 5 -21.35 7.45 -0.57
C GLY A 5 -19.96 7.91 -0.14
N ILE A 6 -19.22 7.01 0.44
CA ILE A 6 -17.84 7.20 0.89
C ILE A 6 -16.96 6.28 0.05
N VAL A 7 -15.81 6.77 -0.43
CA VAL A 7 -14.75 5.96 -1.05
C VAL A 7 -13.50 6.09 -0.22
N GLN A 8 -13.01 4.98 0.31
CA GLN A 8 -11.70 4.90 0.97
C GLN A 8 -10.66 4.47 -0.05
N VAL A 9 -9.59 5.25 -0.18
CA VAL A 9 -8.50 4.99 -1.13
C VAL A 9 -7.29 4.49 -0.37
N ILE A 10 -6.84 3.29 -0.71
CA ILE A 10 -5.79 2.53 -0.05
C ILE A 10 -4.60 2.42 -1.00
N HIS A 11 -3.49 3.10 -0.66
CA HIS A 11 -2.32 3.22 -1.50
C HIS A 11 -1.44 1.96 -1.51
N GLY A 12 -0.48 1.89 -2.43
CA GLY A 12 0.44 0.78 -2.61
C GLY A 12 1.72 0.86 -1.77
N PHE A 13 2.58 -0.15 -1.95
CA PHE A 13 3.90 -0.21 -1.31
C PHE A 13 4.79 0.95 -1.76
N GLY A 14 5.47 1.57 -0.80
CA GLY A 14 6.49 2.59 -1.05
C GLY A 14 5.96 3.95 -1.51
N GLU A 15 4.64 4.11 -1.63
CA GLU A 15 4.00 5.36 -2.03
C GLU A 15 3.15 5.95 -0.87
N HIS A 16 2.24 6.87 -1.17
CA HIS A 16 1.39 7.53 -0.17
C HIS A 16 0.07 8.03 -0.78
N SER A 17 -0.92 8.36 0.06
CA SER A 17 -2.29 8.72 -0.34
C SER A 17 -2.38 9.89 -1.33
N ARG A 18 -1.49 10.89 -1.27
CA ARG A 18 -1.55 12.06 -2.14
C ARG A 18 -1.22 11.78 -3.61
N ARG A 19 -0.56 10.65 -3.90
CA ARG A 19 -0.36 10.23 -5.29
C ARG A 19 -1.68 9.91 -6.01
N TYR A 20 -2.74 9.70 -5.25
CA TYR A 20 -4.11 9.47 -5.74
C TYR A 20 -4.96 10.74 -5.85
N PHE A 21 -4.37 11.93 -5.62
CA PHE A 21 -5.13 13.18 -5.53
C PHE A 21 -5.98 13.45 -6.78
N HIS A 22 -5.47 13.15 -7.98
CA HIS A 22 -6.20 13.27 -9.24
C HIS A 22 -7.49 12.41 -9.27
N MET A 23 -7.44 11.21 -8.72
CA MET A 23 -8.58 10.30 -8.62
C MET A 23 -9.53 10.73 -7.50
N ILE A 24 -8.97 11.16 -6.36
CA ILE A 24 -9.74 11.69 -5.22
C ILE A 24 -10.62 12.85 -5.68
N VAL A 25 -10.08 13.82 -6.43
CA VAL A 25 -10.85 14.95 -6.98
C VAL A 25 -11.98 14.46 -7.88
N LYS A 26 -11.75 13.45 -8.73
CA LYS A 26 -12.78 12.88 -9.58
C LYS A 26 -13.93 12.22 -8.81
N PHE A 27 -13.63 11.53 -7.72
CA PHE A 27 -14.67 11.00 -6.84
C PHE A 27 -15.45 12.11 -6.15
N MET A 28 -14.76 13.16 -5.68
CA MET A 28 -15.41 14.31 -5.05
C MET A 28 -16.31 15.05 -6.06
N ASP A 29 -15.85 15.28 -7.28
CA ASP A 29 -16.65 15.88 -8.37
C ASP A 29 -17.88 15.03 -8.70
N ALA A 30 -17.76 13.71 -8.61
CA ALA A 30 -18.85 12.77 -8.78
C ALA A 30 -19.84 12.73 -7.60
N GLY A 31 -19.55 13.43 -6.50
CA GLY A 31 -20.41 13.57 -5.33
C GLY A 31 -20.16 12.55 -4.21
N TYR A 32 -18.97 11.97 -4.14
CA TYR A 32 -18.55 11.09 -3.05
C TYR A 32 -17.73 11.85 -2.01
N ILE A 33 -17.78 11.38 -0.77
CA ILE A 33 -16.78 11.70 0.25
C ILE A 33 -15.61 10.75 0.01
N VAL A 34 -14.38 11.26 0.16
CA VAL A 34 -13.19 10.43 0.03
C VAL A 34 -12.39 10.46 1.32
N ALA A 35 -12.00 9.29 1.79
CA ALA A 35 -11.05 9.08 2.88
C ALA A 35 -9.79 8.43 2.32
N ALA A 36 -8.64 8.83 2.82
CA ALA A 36 -7.34 8.22 2.51
C ALA A 36 -6.36 8.59 3.62
N ASP A 37 -5.52 7.65 4.01
CA ASP A 37 -4.42 7.84 4.95
C ASP A 37 -3.08 7.45 4.33
N ASP A 38 -2.01 7.66 5.06
CA ASP A 38 -0.70 7.09 4.75
C ASP A 38 -0.45 5.96 5.74
N HIS A 39 -0.25 4.74 5.23
CA HIS A 39 -0.04 3.55 6.06
C HIS A 39 1.16 3.70 7.00
N VAL A 40 1.19 2.90 8.05
CA VAL A 40 2.38 2.76 8.92
C VAL A 40 3.63 2.47 8.08
N GLY A 41 4.72 3.14 8.37
CA GLY A 41 5.97 3.03 7.59
C GLY A 41 5.97 3.79 6.25
N HIS A 42 4.92 4.53 5.90
CA HIS A 42 4.77 5.25 4.63
C HIS A 42 4.42 6.73 4.82
N GLY A 43 4.74 7.52 3.81
CA GLY A 43 4.29 8.90 3.67
C GLY A 43 4.49 9.78 4.89
N LYS A 44 3.47 10.56 5.24
CA LYS A 44 3.51 11.45 6.41
C LYS A 44 3.45 10.69 7.73
N THR A 45 2.79 9.53 7.78
CA THR A 45 2.74 8.71 8.98
C THR A 45 4.15 8.29 9.40
N ALA A 46 4.97 7.83 8.45
CA ALA A 46 6.36 7.51 8.70
C ALA A 46 7.19 8.74 9.05
N MET A 47 6.97 9.87 8.35
CA MET A 47 7.69 11.11 8.60
C MET A 47 7.48 11.63 10.04
N TYR A 48 6.24 11.62 10.53
CA TYR A 48 5.93 12.12 11.87
C TYR A 48 6.43 11.23 13.00
N ASN A 49 6.53 9.92 12.74
CA ASN A 49 6.89 8.93 13.75
C ASN A 49 8.34 8.42 13.60
N ASP A 50 9.06 8.87 12.56
CA ASP A 50 10.40 8.38 12.19
C ASP A 50 10.44 6.85 12.00
N THR A 51 9.42 6.32 11.32
CA THR A 51 9.22 4.86 11.15
C THR A 51 9.25 4.44 9.67
N TRP A 52 10.08 5.07 8.85
CA TRP A 52 10.18 4.73 7.44
C TRP A 52 10.50 3.26 7.21
N GLY A 53 9.65 2.57 6.44
CA GLY A 53 9.81 1.17 6.10
C GLY A 53 9.63 0.19 7.27
N ASP A 54 9.29 0.66 8.46
CA ASP A 54 8.96 -0.17 9.62
C ASP A 54 7.44 -0.16 9.87
N TRP A 55 6.80 -1.32 9.72
CA TRP A 55 5.36 -1.49 9.89
C TRP A 55 4.98 -2.01 11.28
N GLY A 56 5.94 -2.01 12.22
CA GLY A 56 5.73 -2.50 13.58
C GLY A 56 5.81 -4.03 13.69
N ASP A 57 5.31 -4.56 14.80
CA ASP A 57 5.45 -5.98 15.18
C ASP A 57 4.10 -6.69 15.37
N ALA A 58 2.99 -6.02 15.05
CA ALA A 58 1.65 -6.53 15.34
C ALA A 58 1.08 -7.53 14.29
N GLY A 59 1.86 -7.84 13.25
CA GLY A 59 1.49 -8.82 12.22
C GLY A 59 1.04 -8.19 10.91
N PHE A 60 0.89 -9.01 9.88
CA PHE A 60 0.56 -8.54 8.52
C PHE A 60 -0.86 -7.98 8.39
N HIS A 61 -1.77 -8.30 9.29
CA HIS A 61 -3.12 -7.71 9.32
C HIS A 61 -3.17 -6.27 9.85
N THR A 62 -2.06 -5.72 10.38
CA THR A 62 -2.05 -4.38 11.02
C THR A 62 -2.63 -3.31 10.11
N MET A 63 -2.17 -3.25 8.86
CA MET A 63 -2.66 -2.23 7.92
C MET A 63 -4.15 -2.40 7.64
N MET A 64 -4.65 -3.63 7.52
CA MET A 64 -6.07 -3.88 7.33
C MET A 64 -6.90 -3.42 8.54
N GLU A 65 -6.42 -3.63 9.76
CA GLU A 65 -7.09 -3.16 10.98
C GLU A 65 -7.06 -1.63 11.10
N ASP A 66 -5.99 -0.97 10.65
CA ASP A 66 -5.91 0.48 10.60
C ASP A 66 -6.94 1.04 9.60
N GLU A 67 -7.08 0.41 8.43
CA GLU A 67 -8.11 0.76 7.45
C GLU A 67 -9.53 0.55 8.00
N HIS A 68 -9.75 -0.52 8.76
CA HIS A 68 -11.03 -0.73 9.44
C HIS A 68 -11.30 0.36 10.47
N LYS A 69 -10.29 0.77 11.21
CA LYS A 69 -10.39 1.88 12.17
C LYS A 69 -10.74 3.20 11.49
N LEU A 70 -10.10 3.51 10.36
CA LEU A 70 -10.42 4.68 9.56
C LEU A 70 -11.87 4.62 9.06
N LYS A 71 -12.29 3.47 8.54
CA LYS A 71 -13.68 3.25 8.10
C LYS A 71 -14.68 3.49 9.23
N GLU A 72 -14.44 2.99 10.44
CA GLU A 72 -15.31 3.23 11.60
C GLU A 72 -15.44 4.72 11.94
N ILE A 73 -14.30 5.45 11.91
CA ILE A 73 -14.28 6.89 12.19
C ILE A 73 -15.11 7.64 11.16
N VAL A 74 -14.87 7.38 9.87
CA VAL A 74 -15.55 8.09 8.78
C VAL A 74 -17.04 7.74 8.73
N SER A 75 -17.40 6.47 8.98
CA SER A 75 -18.80 6.05 9.04
C SER A 75 -19.58 6.70 10.19
N LYS A 76 -18.92 6.98 11.32
CA LYS A 76 -19.54 7.74 12.43
C LYS A 76 -19.77 9.21 12.06
N MET A 77 -18.88 9.80 11.25
CA MET A 77 -19.06 11.18 10.76
C MET A 77 -20.18 11.31 9.72
N TYR A 78 -20.38 10.26 8.94
CA TYR A 78 -21.35 10.22 7.83
C TYR A 78 -22.17 8.94 7.86
N PRO A 79 -23.11 8.83 8.81
CA PRO A 79 -23.93 7.63 8.95
C PRO A 79 -24.83 7.43 7.73
N ASP A 80 -25.24 6.21 7.49
CA ASP A 80 -26.19 5.79 6.44
C ASP A 80 -25.70 5.97 5.00
N LEU A 81 -24.41 6.29 4.78
CA LEU A 81 -23.83 6.31 3.45
C LEU A 81 -23.24 4.96 3.09
N PRO A 82 -23.44 4.48 1.84
CA PRO A 82 -22.73 3.29 1.37
C PRO A 82 -21.22 3.52 1.35
N TYR A 83 -20.47 2.52 1.79
CA TYR A 83 -19.02 2.59 1.91
C TYR A 83 -18.35 1.71 0.87
N PHE A 84 -17.41 2.28 0.12
CA PHE A 84 -16.64 1.63 -0.93
C PHE A 84 -15.16 1.70 -0.61
N MET A 85 -14.39 0.70 -1.06
CA MET A 85 -12.93 0.72 -1.00
C MET A 85 -12.33 0.61 -2.39
N PHE A 86 -11.25 1.37 -2.60
CA PHE A 86 -10.38 1.28 -3.77
C PHE A 86 -8.97 1.01 -3.27
N GLY A 87 -8.41 -0.16 -3.61
CA GLY A 87 -7.03 -0.51 -3.28
C GLY A 87 -6.18 -0.74 -4.51
N HIS A 88 -4.97 -0.17 -4.50
CA HIS A 88 -4.00 -0.33 -5.57
C HIS A 88 -2.75 -1.06 -5.09
N SER A 89 -2.23 -2.01 -5.89
CA SER A 89 -1.01 -2.77 -5.59
C SER A 89 -1.09 -3.41 -4.18
N MET A 90 -0.19 -3.12 -3.26
CA MET A 90 -0.28 -3.55 -1.86
C MET A 90 -1.62 -3.16 -1.22
N GLY A 91 -2.14 -1.96 -1.52
CA GLY A 91 -3.48 -1.55 -1.05
C GLY A 91 -4.60 -2.47 -1.55
N SER A 92 -4.40 -3.16 -2.68
CA SER A 92 -5.34 -4.17 -3.15
C SER A 92 -5.28 -5.47 -2.32
N PHE A 93 -4.12 -5.82 -1.76
CA PHE A 93 -3.98 -6.95 -0.84
C PHE A 93 -4.70 -6.64 0.47
N ILE A 94 -4.46 -5.44 1.03
CA ILE A 94 -5.15 -4.93 2.22
C ILE A 94 -6.67 -4.93 2.00
N THR A 95 -7.13 -4.47 0.84
CA THR A 95 -8.57 -4.46 0.49
C THR A 95 -9.16 -5.88 0.40
N ARG A 96 -8.42 -6.87 -0.11
CA ARG A 96 -8.87 -8.28 -0.13
C ARG A 96 -8.94 -8.85 1.28
N ASP A 97 -7.94 -8.59 2.11
CA ASP A 97 -7.90 -9.03 3.50
C ASP A 97 -9.07 -8.40 4.30
N PHE A 98 -9.29 -7.09 4.10
CA PHE A 98 -10.44 -6.39 4.65
C PHE A 98 -11.77 -7.03 4.22
N ALA A 99 -11.94 -7.29 2.92
CA ALA A 99 -13.16 -7.87 2.39
C ALA A 99 -13.40 -9.30 2.89
N ALA A 100 -12.33 -10.06 3.15
CA ALA A 100 -12.45 -11.40 3.74
C ALA A 100 -12.98 -11.36 5.18
N LYS A 101 -12.63 -10.34 5.95
CA LYS A 101 -13.00 -10.21 7.36
C LYS A 101 -14.24 -9.33 7.58
N TYR A 102 -14.33 -8.21 6.88
CA TYR A 102 -15.32 -7.14 7.09
C TYR A 102 -16.14 -6.83 5.83
N GLY A 103 -16.16 -7.71 4.84
CA GLY A 103 -16.79 -7.46 3.54
C GLY A 103 -18.28 -7.12 3.61
N GLU A 104 -19.01 -7.63 4.58
CA GLU A 104 -20.44 -7.32 4.78
C GLU A 104 -20.69 -5.84 5.15
N GLU A 105 -19.65 -5.13 5.59
CA GLU A 105 -19.72 -3.71 5.92
C GLU A 105 -19.52 -2.79 4.70
N LEU A 106 -19.23 -3.37 3.52
CA LEU A 106 -18.91 -2.65 2.30
C LEU A 106 -20.03 -2.76 1.26
N ALA A 107 -20.33 -1.66 0.59
CA ALA A 107 -21.21 -1.64 -0.57
C ALA A 107 -20.49 -2.13 -1.85
N GLY A 108 -19.17 -2.10 -1.88
CA GLY A 108 -18.36 -2.64 -2.97
C GLY A 108 -16.87 -2.30 -2.82
N ILE A 109 -16.06 -3.04 -3.58
CA ILE A 109 -14.61 -2.85 -3.63
C ILE A 109 -14.13 -2.73 -5.08
N THR A 110 -13.02 -2.01 -5.27
CA THR A 110 -12.25 -2.00 -6.50
C THR A 110 -10.83 -2.44 -6.18
N ILE A 111 -10.37 -3.46 -6.88
CA ILE A 111 -9.04 -4.04 -6.73
C ILE A 111 -8.26 -3.72 -8.01
N CYS A 112 -7.23 -2.88 -7.89
CA CYS A 112 -6.42 -2.39 -9.00
C CYS A 112 -4.98 -2.87 -8.86
N GLY A 113 -4.40 -3.42 -9.95
CA GLY A 113 -3.01 -3.87 -9.95
C GLY A 113 -2.70 -4.94 -8.90
N THR A 114 -3.69 -5.78 -8.58
CA THR A 114 -3.51 -6.85 -7.60
C THR A 114 -2.64 -7.96 -8.16
N ALA A 115 -1.93 -8.64 -7.28
CA ALA A 115 -1.21 -9.85 -7.60
C ALA A 115 -1.65 -10.99 -6.67
N GLY A 116 -1.45 -12.20 -7.15
CA GLY A 116 -1.39 -13.38 -6.31
C GLY A 116 0.07 -13.63 -5.90
N HIS A 117 0.40 -14.90 -5.74
CA HIS A 117 1.75 -15.30 -5.37
C HIS A 117 2.78 -14.91 -6.45
N PHE A 118 3.79 -14.12 -6.11
CA PHE A 118 4.84 -13.68 -7.03
C PHE A 118 5.84 -14.81 -7.31
N ARG A 119 6.52 -14.70 -8.46
CA ARG A 119 7.72 -15.50 -8.71
C ARG A 119 8.76 -15.24 -7.61
N GLY A 120 9.19 -16.29 -6.91
CA GLY A 120 10.16 -16.19 -5.82
C GLY A 120 9.58 -15.80 -4.46
N ALA A 121 8.27 -15.61 -4.32
CA ALA A 121 7.64 -15.22 -3.05
C ALA A 121 7.83 -16.28 -1.94
N THR A 122 7.76 -17.57 -2.28
CA THR A 122 7.97 -18.65 -1.30
C THR A 122 9.41 -18.68 -0.77
N GLU A 123 10.37 -18.50 -1.66
CA GLU A 123 11.80 -18.45 -1.31
C GLU A 123 12.08 -17.20 -0.46
N ALA A 124 11.52 -16.06 -0.84
CA ALA A 124 11.64 -14.79 -0.10
C ALA A 124 11.00 -14.90 1.29
N GLU A 125 9.79 -15.46 1.40
CA GLU A 125 9.15 -15.71 2.69
C GLU A 125 10.01 -16.55 3.60
N SER A 126 10.54 -17.68 3.09
CA SER A 126 11.40 -18.58 3.85
C SER A 126 12.67 -17.89 4.35
N ALA A 127 13.32 -17.08 3.49
CA ALA A 127 14.52 -16.35 3.85
C ALA A 127 14.23 -15.23 4.88
N LEU A 128 13.12 -14.50 4.71
CA LEU A 128 12.70 -13.46 5.64
C LEU A 128 12.30 -14.05 7.01
N LEU A 129 11.60 -15.19 7.03
CA LEU A 129 11.29 -15.91 8.28
C LEU A 129 12.57 -16.31 9.01
N ALA A 130 13.59 -16.81 8.30
CA ALA A 130 14.87 -17.14 8.90
C ALA A 130 15.58 -15.91 9.48
N ALA A 131 15.62 -14.80 8.72
CA ALA A 131 16.22 -13.53 9.19
C ALA A 131 15.51 -13.00 10.45
N VAL A 132 14.19 -13.04 10.48
CA VAL A 132 13.40 -12.63 11.66
C VAL A 132 13.68 -13.55 12.86
N ALA A 133 13.75 -14.87 12.66
CA ALA A 133 14.06 -15.82 13.70
C ALA A 133 15.48 -15.62 14.29
N GLU A 134 16.43 -15.12 13.49
CA GLU A 134 17.78 -14.74 13.92
C GLU A 134 17.83 -13.38 14.65
N GLY A 135 16.69 -12.72 14.86
CA GLY A 135 16.61 -11.40 15.51
C GLY A 135 16.90 -10.22 14.59
N LYS A 136 16.97 -10.43 13.27
CA LYS A 136 17.25 -9.42 12.24
C LYS A 136 15.98 -8.76 11.68
N GLY A 137 14.83 -8.90 12.34
CA GLY A 137 13.55 -8.38 11.87
C GLY A 137 13.54 -6.87 11.64
N LYS A 138 14.24 -6.11 12.47
CA LYS A 138 14.38 -4.63 12.34
C LYS A 138 15.52 -4.18 11.44
N GLU A 139 16.35 -5.09 10.99
CA GLU A 139 17.34 -4.79 9.96
C GLU A 139 16.66 -4.70 8.59
N SER A 140 17.34 -4.04 7.65
CA SER A 140 16.91 -3.93 6.27
C SER A 140 17.98 -4.50 5.35
N ASP A 141 17.60 -5.45 4.50
CA ASP A 141 18.47 -5.98 3.46
C ASP A 141 17.87 -5.60 2.09
N PRO A 142 18.49 -4.66 1.36
CA PRO A 142 17.99 -4.24 0.05
C PRO A 142 17.92 -5.36 -0.99
N SER A 143 18.65 -6.47 -0.81
CA SER A 143 18.60 -7.61 -1.72
C SER A 143 17.22 -8.27 -1.71
N PHE A 144 16.54 -8.37 -0.57
CA PHE A 144 15.19 -8.91 -0.52
C PHE A 144 14.19 -8.08 -1.33
N THR A 145 14.26 -6.76 -1.25
CA THR A 145 13.39 -5.89 -2.06
C THR A 145 13.71 -6.03 -3.56
N ALA A 146 14.98 -6.09 -3.91
CA ALA A 146 15.42 -6.29 -5.30
C ALA A 146 14.96 -7.65 -5.85
N ASP A 147 15.06 -8.71 -5.08
CA ASP A 147 14.62 -10.05 -5.47
C ASP A 147 13.10 -10.13 -5.65
N LEU A 148 12.33 -9.47 -4.75
CA LEU A 148 10.88 -9.43 -4.83
C LEU A 148 10.33 -8.57 -5.98
N MET A 149 10.97 -7.46 -6.31
CA MET A 149 10.42 -6.44 -7.22
C MET A 149 11.24 -6.24 -8.49
N GLY A 150 12.51 -6.68 -8.54
CA GLY A 150 13.40 -6.44 -9.68
C GLY A 150 12.89 -6.94 -11.02
N TRP A 151 12.14 -8.05 -11.03
CA TRP A 151 11.52 -8.60 -12.23
C TRP A 151 10.51 -7.66 -12.89
N MET A 152 9.94 -6.70 -12.16
CA MET A 152 9.00 -5.71 -12.71
C MET A 152 9.69 -4.84 -13.75
N CYS A 153 10.98 -4.57 -13.58
CA CYS A 153 11.79 -3.79 -14.50
C CYS A 153 12.15 -4.55 -15.80
N GLU A 154 12.11 -5.88 -15.80
CA GLU A 154 12.47 -6.70 -16.97
C GLU A 154 11.66 -6.36 -18.23
N ARG A 155 10.45 -5.81 -18.06
CA ARG A 155 9.54 -5.43 -19.16
C ARG A 155 9.69 -3.98 -19.62
N CYS A 156 10.50 -3.18 -18.94
CA CYS A 156 10.52 -1.74 -19.13
C CYS A 156 11.54 -1.27 -20.19
N GLY A 157 12.28 -2.17 -20.81
CA GLY A 157 13.31 -1.82 -21.79
C GLY A 157 14.50 -1.14 -21.15
N ASN A 158 14.86 0.07 -21.61
CA ASN A 158 15.99 0.81 -21.03
C ASN A 158 15.61 1.40 -19.67
N ILE A 159 16.27 0.95 -18.63
CA ILE A 159 16.14 1.47 -17.27
C ILE A 159 17.13 2.63 -17.09
N SER A 160 16.66 3.83 -16.79
CA SER A 160 17.46 5.03 -16.59
C SER A 160 17.34 5.62 -15.18
N ILE A 161 16.13 5.58 -14.60
CA ILE A 161 15.87 6.11 -13.26
C ILE A 161 15.42 5.02 -12.27
N GLY A 162 15.18 3.78 -12.73
CA GLY A 162 14.76 2.65 -11.90
C GLY A 162 13.26 2.58 -11.60
N ASN A 163 12.51 3.59 -12.04
CA ASN A 163 11.06 3.69 -11.79
C ASN A 163 10.19 3.50 -13.04
N GLU A 164 10.77 3.05 -14.12
CA GLU A 164 10.07 2.88 -15.41
C GLU A 164 8.91 1.87 -15.34
N TRP A 165 8.95 0.96 -14.38
CA TRP A 165 7.90 -0.02 -14.15
C TRP A 165 6.60 0.57 -13.55
N ILE A 166 6.67 1.76 -12.92
CA ILE A 166 5.53 2.43 -12.27
C ILE A 166 4.48 2.86 -13.30
N CYS A 167 4.93 3.48 -14.40
CA CYS A 167 4.05 4.09 -15.40
C CYS A 167 4.80 4.25 -16.72
N SER A 168 4.09 4.31 -17.84
CA SER A 168 4.68 4.62 -19.15
C SER A 168 4.96 6.11 -19.38
N ASP A 169 4.40 7.00 -18.55
CA ASP A 169 4.62 8.44 -18.65
C ASP A 169 5.92 8.86 -17.94
N PRO A 170 6.92 9.39 -18.67
CA PRO A 170 8.22 9.76 -18.10
C PRO A 170 8.13 10.90 -17.07
N TYR A 171 7.09 11.75 -17.13
CA TYR A 171 6.88 12.78 -16.10
C TYR A 171 6.43 12.16 -14.78
N VAL A 172 5.52 11.18 -14.84
CA VAL A 172 5.07 10.44 -13.65
C VAL A 172 6.20 9.60 -13.05
N GLN A 173 7.03 8.98 -13.89
CA GLN A 173 8.22 8.23 -13.45
C GLN A 173 9.17 9.13 -12.66
N ARG A 174 9.46 10.32 -13.18
CA ARG A 174 10.36 11.28 -12.52
C ARG A 174 9.75 11.85 -11.25
N ASP A 175 8.49 12.27 -11.30
CA ASP A 175 7.76 12.75 -10.12
C ASP A 175 7.76 11.71 -8.99
N HIS A 176 7.57 10.43 -9.32
CA HIS A 176 7.65 9.34 -8.34
C HIS A 176 9.08 9.17 -7.80
N ALA A 177 10.11 9.26 -8.64
CA ALA A 177 11.50 9.11 -8.22
C ALA A 177 11.98 10.26 -7.32
N GLU A 178 11.46 11.46 -7.53
CA GLU A 178 11.85 12.69 -6.81
C GLU A 178 10.94 12.98 -5.60
N ASP A 179 9.86 12.23 -5.41
CA ASP A 179 8.92 12.46 -4.31
C ASP A 179 9.54 12.07 -2.95
N PRO A 180 9.75 13.04 -2.04
CA PRO A 180 10.39 12.78 -0.75
C PRO A 180 9.55 11.91 0.20
N PHE A 181 8.27 11.70 -0.11
CA PHE A 181 7.37 10.86 0.68
C PHE A 181 7.22 9.44 0.13
N ASP A 182 7.76 9.18 -1.06
CA ASP A 182 7.87 7.83 -1.58
C ASP A 182 9.01 7.07 -0.88
N ALA A 183 8.70 5.88 -0.39
CA ALA A 183 9.62 5.09 0.41
C ALA A 183 10.38 4.03 -0.39
N PHE A 184 10.26 3.99 -1.73
CA PHE A 184 10.96 3.00 -2.57
C PHE A 184 12.49 3.11 -2.49
N THR A 185 13.00 4.30 -2.22
CA THR A 185 14.43 4.52 -2.03
C THR A 185 14.88 4.35 -0.57
N ARG A 186 13.95 4.08 0.33
CA ARG A 186 14.21 3.89 1.76
C ARG A 186 14.19 2.42 2.10
N PRO A 187 15.08 1.96 2.97
CA PRO A 187 15.12 0.55 3.35
C PRO A 187 13.83 0.17 4.10
N THR A 188 13.23 -0.95 3.68
CA THR A 188 12.11 -1.59 4.38
C THR A 188 12.68 -2.67 5.28
N THR A 189 12.20 -2.78 6.51
CA THR A 189 12.68 -3.79 7.45
C THR A 189 12.32 -5.21 6.97
N ASN A 190 13.14 -6.19 7.34
CA ASN A 190 12.90 -7.60 6.99
C ASN A 190 11.54 -8.08 7.52
N GLN A 191 11.13 -7.63 8.70
CA GLN A 191 9.82 -7.93 9.26
C GLN A 191 8.68 -7.35 8.40
N SER A 192 8.82 -6.13 7.93
CA SER A 192 7.81 -5.48 7.08
C SER A 192 7.71 -6.12 5.71
N LEU A 193 8.85 -6.52 5.12
CA LEU A 193 8.86 -7.28 3.86
C LEU A 193 8.22 -8.66 4.04
N LEU A 194 8.44 -9.33 5.18
CA LEU A 194 7.76 -10.58 5.50
C LEU A 194 6.24 -10.39 5.52
N TYR A 195 5.76 -9.33 6.17
CA TYR A 195 4.32 -9.02 6.18
C TYR A 195 3.78 -8.73 4.78
N PHE A 196 4.56 -8.01 3.96
CA PHE A 196 4.18 -7.77 2.56
C PHE A 196 3.97 -9.08 1.78
N VAL A 197 4.88 -10.04 1.94
CA VAL A 197 4.76 -11.35 1.28
C VAL A 197 3.56 -12.14 1.81
N GLN A 198 3.30 -12.07 3.12
CA GLN A 198 2.19 -12.78 3.76
C GLN A 198 0.79 -12.24 3.39
N MET A 199 0.69 -11.00 2.92
CA MET A 199 -0.57 -10.41 2.42
C MET A 199 -0.96 -10.89 1.00
N MET A 200 -0.07 -11.56 0.27
CA MET A 200 -0.33 -12.04 -1.09
C MET A 200 -1.14 -13.33 -1.10
#